data_a339c070f924d68753546301bcd4f541
#
_entry.id   a339c070f924d68753546301bcd4f541
#
_cell.length_a   1.000
_cell.length_b   1.000
_cell.length_c   1.000
_cell.angle_alpha   90.00
_cell.angle_beta   90.00
_cell.angle_gamma   90.00
#
_symmetry.space_group_name_H-M   'P 1'
#
loop_
_entity.id
_entity.type
_entity.pdbx_description
1 polymer ?
#
loop_
_entity_poly.entity_id
_entity_poly.type
_entity_poly.pdbx_seq_one_letter_code
_entity_poly.pdbx_strand_id
1 'polypeptide(L)'
;MSKTKKVMVISGKRKTAIARATVRLGKGRVRINNVPLEILEPKIARDKILEPLLLTEDKVWNQLDINVTVAGGGFMGQAEASRMAIAKGLLKWTKSTRLRTTLKDYDRTMIAGDPRRSEPKKFGGPGARARDQKSYR
;
A
#
# COMPACT_ATOMS: atom_id res chain seq x y z
N MET A 1 36.23 5.56 4.78
CA MET A 1 35.06 4.97 5.50
C MET A 1 33.89 4.93 4.55
N SER A 2 33.41 3.75 4.22
CA SER A 2 32.18 3.61 3.42
C SER A 2 30.99 4.05 4.29
N LYS A 3 30.33 5.14 3.89
CA LYS A 3 29.08 5.55 4.53
C LYS A 3 28.05 4.47 4.26
N THR A 4 27.67 3.74 5.26
CA THR A 4 26.59 2.75 5.20
C THR A 4 25.35 3.45 4.68
N LYS A 5 24.91 3.09 3.47
CA LYS A 5 23.68 3.66 2.89
C LYS A 5 22.50 3.18 3.73
N LYS A 6 21.73 4.11 4.27
CA LYS A 6 20.53 3.79 5.02
C LYS A 6 19.50 3.17 4.08
N VAL A 7 19.05 1.96 4.40
CA VAL A 7 18.00 1.24 3.67
C VAL A 7 16.93 0.84 4.68
N MET A 8 15.68 1.07 4.34
CA MET A 8 14.54 0.71 5.20
C MET A 8 13.57 -0.15 4.42
N VAL A 9 13.10 -1.21 5.06
CA VAL A 9 12.07 -2.10 4.49
C VAL A 9 10.83 -2.01 5.36
N ILE A 10 9.70 -1.69 4.74
CA ILE A 10 8.42 -1.49 5.41
C ILE A 10 7.34 -2.25 4.69
N SER A 11 6.47 -2.90 5.45
CA SER A 11 5.36 -3.67 4.89
C SER A 11 4.03 -2.93 4.98
N GLY A 12 3.19 -3.14 3.98
CA GLY A 12 1.79 -2.76 3.98
C GLY A 12 0.94 -3.98 3.62
N LYS A 13 -0.30 -3.99 4.07
CA LYS A 13 -1.17 -5.14 3.91
C LYS A 13 -2.61 -4.71 3.67
N ARG A 14 -3.29 -5.37 2.74
CA ARG A 14 -4.72 -5.17 2.49
C ARG A 14 -5.33 -6.49 2.04
N LYS A 15 -6.27 -7.03 2.83
CA LYS A 15 -6.82 -8.38 2.62
C LYS A 15 -5.69 -9.41 2.50
N THR A 16 -5.56 -10.08 1.37
CA THR A 16 -4.49 -11.06 1.12
C THR A 16 -3.26 -10.45 0.43
N ALA A 17 -3.33 -9.19 -0.02
CA ALA A 17 -2.22 -8.51 -0.65
C ALA A 17 -1.21 -8.04 0.40
N ILE A 18 0.06 -8.33 0.18
CA ILE A 18 1.17 -7.92 1.03
C ILE A 18 2.17 -7.16 0.16
N ALA A 19 2.48 -5.92 0.55
CA ALA A 19 3.46 -5.08 -0.11
C ALA A 19 4.67 -4.86 0.81
N ARG A 20 5.85 -4.88 0.23
CA ARG A 20 7.10 -4.55 0.92
C ARG A 20 7.77 -3.41 0.17
N ALA A 21 7.88 -2.27 0.82
CA ALA A 21 8.55 -1.11 0.26
C ALA A 21 9.98 -1.03 0.79
N THR A 22 10.94 -0.96 -0.12
CA THR A 22 12.34 -0.70 0.20
C THR A 22 12.63 0.76 -0.11
N VAL A 23 12.94 1.54 0.92
CA VAL A 23 13.23 2.97 0.82
C VAL A 23 14.72 3.20 1.01
N ARG A 24 15.33 3.91 0.06
CA ARG A 24 16.76 4.26 0.09
C ARG A 24 16.96 5.64 -0.53
N LEU A 25 18.12 6.24 -0.28
CA LEU A 25 18.49 7.49 -0.95
C LEU A 25 18.65 7.26 -2.46
N GLY A 26 18.09 8.16 -3.26
CA GLY A 26 18.10 8.05 -4.71
C GLY A 26 17.63 9.32 -5.40
N LYS A 27 16.96 9.16 -6.52
CA LYS A 27 16.57 10.24 -7.42
C LYS A 27 15.06 10.46 -7.56
N GLY A 28 14.26 9.93 -6.68
CA GLY A 28 12.81 10.08 -6.73
C GLY A 28 12.10 9.04 -7.60
N ARG A 29 12.68 7.86 -7.74
CA ARG A 29 12.07 6.77 -8.52
C ARG A 29 11.18 5.92 -7.65
N VAL A 30 9.92 5.74 -8.07
CA VAL A 30 8.98 4.85 -7.41
C VAL A 30 8.62 3.74 -8.40
N ARG A 31 8.83 2.50 -7.97
CA ARG A 31 8.56 1.31 -8.79
C ARG A 31 7.73 0.31 -8.01
N ILE A 32 6.75 -0.26 -8.70
CA ILE A 32 5.91 -1.33 -8.17
C ILE A 32 6.18 -2.58 -9.00
N ASN A 33 6.75 -3.62 -8.38
CA ASN A 33 7.16 -4.86 -9.07
C ASN A 33 8.04 -4.58 -10.31
N ASN A 34 9.02 -3.69 -10.16
CA ASN A 34 9.92 -3.23 -11.21
C ASN A 34 9.27 -2.43 -12.34
N VAL A 35 8.02 -2.05 -12.20
CA VAL A 35 7.32 -1.18 -13.15
C VAL A 35 7.29 0.24 -12.60
N PRO A 36 7.79 1.25 -13.36
CA PRO A 36 7.70 2.65 -12.91
C PRO A 36 6.26 3.06 -12.65
N LEU A 37 6.04 3.84 -11.60
CA LEU A 37 4.68 4.24 -11.20
C LEU A 37 3.95 5.02 -12.30
N GLU A 38 4.68 5.80 -13.09
CA GLU A 38 4.11 6.65 -14.15
C GLU A 38 3.41 5.85 -15.26
N ILE A 39 3.84 4.61 -15.47
CA ILE A 39 3.27 3.73 -16.52
C ILE A 39 2.50 2.55 -15.94
N LEU A 40 2.30 2.53 -14.62
CA LEU A 40 1.56 1.45 -13.97
C LEU A 40 0.08 1.47 -14.39
N GLU A 41 -0.44 0.31 -14.75
CA GLU A 41 -1.85 0.14 -15.08
C GLU A 41 -2.52 -0.81 -14.08
N PRO A 42 -3.81 -0.66 -13.80
CA PRO A 42 -4.73 0.38 -14.31
C PRO A 42 -4.53 1.76 -13.66
N LYS A 43 -5.05 2.80 -14.28
CA LYS A 43 -4.92 4.18 -13.80
C LYS A 43 -5.45 4.37 -12.38
N ILE A 44 -6.54 3.70 -12.03
CA ILE A 44 -7.13 3.76 -10.69
C ILE A 44 -6.13 3.30 -9.62
N ALA A 45 -5.44 2.19 -9.88
CA ALA A 45 -4.40 1.68 -8.97
C ALA A 45 -3.23 2.65 -8.86
N ARG A 46 -2.80 3.22 -9.97
CA ARG A 46 -1.73 4.22 -10.02
C ARG A 46 -2.09 5.46 -9.20
N ASP A 47 -3.29 6.00 -9.38
CA ASP A 47 -3.75 7.18 -8.65
C ASP A 47 -3.83 6.91 -7.15
N LYS A 48 -4.25 5.72 -6.77
CA LYS A 48 -4.30 5.29 -5.38
C LYS A 48 -2.92 5.28 -4.72
N ILE A 49 -1.93 4.77 -5.42
CA ILE A 49 -0.54 4.70 -4.94
C ILE A 49 0.09 6.09 -4.89
N LEU A 50 -0.31 7.00 -5.78
CA LEU A 50 0.19 8.38 -5.80
C LEU A 50 -0.26 9.22 -4.60
N GLU A 51 -1.37 8.89 -3.95
CA GLU A 51 -1.93 9.69 -2.85
C GLU A 51 -0.91 10.06 -1.76
N PRO A 52 -0.15 9.11 -1.16
CA PRO A 52 0.82 9.48 -0.14
C PRO A 52 1.98 10.33 -0.68
N LEU A 53 2.35 10.15 -1.92
CA LEU A 53 3.41 10.96 -2.56
C LEU A 53 2.96 12.40 -2.78
N LEU A 54 1.71 12.60 -3.19
CA LEU A 54 1.14 13.93 -3.39
C LEU A 54 0.94 14.69 -2.07
N LEU A 55 0.68 13.98 -0.98
CA LEU A 55 0.52 14.57 0.35
C LEU A 55 1.85 14.88 1.02
N THR A 56 2.94 14.27 0.54
CA THR A 56 4.29 14.52 1.05
C THR A 56 4.95 15.60 0.20
N GLU A 57 5.78 16.44 0.83
CA GLU A 57 6.54 17.46 0.12
C GLU A 57 7.46 16.84 -0.94
N ASP A 58 7.48 17.42 -2.14
CA ASP A 58 8.29 16.94 -3.26
C ASP A 58 9.77 16.82 -2.91
N LYS A 59 10.26 17.75 -2.09
CA LYS A 59 11.66 17.76 -1.64
C LYS A 59 12.07 16.51 -0.90
N VAL A 60 11.12 15.86 -0.23
CA VAL A 60 11.36 14.66 0.58
C VAL A 60 11.49 13.44 -0.31
N TRP A 61 10.45 13.12 -1.07
CA TRP A 61 10.45 11.87 -1.84
C TRP A 61 11.29 11.94 -3.12
N ASN A 62 11.60 13.14 -3.64
CA ASN A 62 12.51 13.31 -4.77
C ASN A 62 13.95 12.87 -4.48
N GLN A 63 14.29 12.73 -3.21
CA GLN A 63 15.59 12.24 -2.77
C GLN A 63 15.61 10.76 -2.43
N LEU A 64 14.50 10.08 -2.64
CA LEU A 64 14.32 8.69 -2.26
C LEU A 64 14.01 7.82 -3.46
N ASP A 65 14.58 6.64 -3.50
CA ASP A 65 14.15 5.56 -4.38
C ASP A 65 13.29 4.58 -3.58
N ILE A 66 12.07 4.36 -4.03
CA ILE A 66 11.12 3.47 -3.37
C ILE A 66 10.81 2.31 -4.33
N ASN A 67 11.20 1.11 -3.94
CA ASN A 67 10.86 -0.10 -4.66
C ASN A 67 9.85 -0.88 -3.84
N VAL A 68 8.69 -1.15 -4.43
CA VAL A 68 7.64 -1.92 -3.78
C VAL A 68 7.48 -3.26 -4.48
N THR A 69 7.58 -4.32 -3.70
CA THR A 69 7.27 -5.67 -4.16
C THR A 69 5.94 -6.06 -3.53
N VAL A 70 4.94 -6.35 -4.36
CA VAL A 70 3.60 -6.69 -3.89
C VAL A 70 3.15 -8.01 -4.51
N ALA A 71 2.48 -8.83 -3.70
CA ALA A 71 1.96 -10.12 -4.12
C ALA A 71 0.63 -10.42 -3.40
N GLY A 72 -0.16 -11.27 -4.01
CA GLY A 72 -1.45 -11.70 -3.45
C GLY A 72 -2.59 -10.71 -3.70
N GLY A 73 -3.81 -11.20 -3.59
CA GLY A 73 -5.00 -10.39 -3.79
C GLY A 73 -5.22 -9.88 -5.21
N GLY A 74 -6.16 -8.97 -5.35
CA GLY A 74 -6.47 -8.30 -6.62
C GLY A 74 -5.70 -7.00 -6.81
N PHE A 75 -5.82 -6.37 -7.98
CA PHE A 75 -5.07 -5.16 -8.30
C PHE A 75 -5.34 -3.98 -7.36
N MET A 76 -6.59 -3.83 -6.89
CA MET A 76 -6.93 -2.77 -5.93
C MET A 76 -6.39 -3.06 -4.53
N GLY A 77 -6.45 -4.31 -4.08
CA GLY A 77 -5.83 -4.73 -2.82
C GLY A 77 -4.32 -4.52 -2.84
N GLN A 78 -3.67 -4.83 -3.95
CA GLN A 78 -2.24 -4.58 -4.15
C GLN A 78 -1.93 -3.09 -4.14
N ALA A 79 -2.77 -2.25 -4.79
CA ALA A 79 -2.60 -0.80 -4.78
C ALA A 79 -2.73 -0.22 -3.38
N GLU A 80 -3.71 -0.64 -2.61
CA GLU A 80 -3.91 -0.18 -1.24
C GLU A 80 -2.78 -0.65 -0.30
N ALA A 81 -2.30 -1.88 -0.45
CA ALA A 81 -1.16 -2.38 0.30
C ALA A 81 0.11 -1.60 -0.02
N SER A 82 0.36 -1.31 -1.29
CA SER A 82 1.50 -0.51 -1.74
C SER A 82 1.41 0.93 -1.22
N ARG A 83 0.23 1.53 -1.26
CA ARG A 83 -0.04 2.85 -0.69
C ARG A 83 0.33 2.91 0.79
N MET A 84 -0.12 1.93 1.55
CA MET A 84 0.19 1.83 2.98
C MET A 84 1.69 1.68 3.24
N ALA A 85 2.36 0.82 2.48
CA ALA A 85 3.80 0.61 2.61
C ALA A 85 4.60 1.88 2.32
N ILE A 86 4.25 2.60 1.27
CA ILE A 86 4.88 3.88 0.89
C ILE A 86 4.63 4.95 1.97
N ALA A 87 3.39 5.10 2.42
CA ALA A 87 3.04 6.07 3.46
C ALA A 87 3.82 5.82 4.77
N LYS A 88 3.85 4.59 5.23
CA LYS A 88 4.63 4.21 6.42
C LYS A 88 6.13 4.41 6.21
N GLY A 89 6.62 4.11 5.01
CA GLY A 89 8.02 4.31 4.65
C GLY A 89 8.44 5.77 4.72
N LEU A 90 7.64 6.65 4.17
CA LEU A 90 7.86 8.09 4.22
C LEU A 90 7.82 8.62 5.65
N LEU A 91 6.85 8.19 6.46
CA LEU A 91 6.76 8.58 7.86
C LEU A 91 7.99 8.15 8.67
N LYS A 92 8.42 6.92 8.47
CA LYS A 92 9.56 6.37 9.21
C LYS A 92 10.88 7.00 8.76
N TRP A 93 10.99 7.38 7.50
CA TRP A 93 12.15 8.05 6.96
C TRP A 93 12.27 9.49 7.46
N THR A 94 11.18 10.26 7.38
CA THR A 94 11.15 11.68 7.75
C THR A 94 11.01 11.91 9.25
N LYS A 95 10.37 10.98 9.94
CA LYS A 95 9.99 11.10 11.37
C LYS A 95 9.19 12.38 11.66
N SER A 96 8.43 12.87 10.67
CA SER A 96 7.66 14.11 10.77
C SER A 96 6.28 13.85 11.39
N THR A 97 5.97 14.53 12.47
CA THR A 97 4.66 14.52 13.11
C THR A 97 3.61 15.21 12.23
N ARG A 98 4.01 16.28 11.55
CA ARG A 98 3.14 17.03 10.64
C ARG A 98 2.67 16.16 9.47
N LEU A 99 3.58 15.40 8.86
CA LEU A 99 3.23 14.47 7.79
C LEU A 99 2.28 13.37 8.28
N ARG A 100 2.52 12.84 9.46
CA ARG A 100 1.64 11.85 10.09
C ARG A 100 0.22 12.39 10.25
N THR A 101 0.09 13.61 10.76
CA THR A 101 -1.21 14.28 10.92
C THR A 101 -1.90 14.48 9.58
N THR A 102 -1.18 14.95 8.57
CA THR A 102 -1.71 15.16 7.22
C THR A 102 -2.24 13.87 6.61
N LEU A 103 -1.47 12.79 6.68
CA LEU A 103 -1.87 11.48 6.14
C LEU A 103 -3.06 10.90 6.90
N LYS A 104 -3.07 11.04 8.21
CA LYS A 104 -4.14 10.55 9.07
C LYS A 104 -5.46 11.30 8.81
N ASP A 105 -5.41 12.60 8.61
CA ASP A 105 -6.58 13.43 8.31
C ASP A 105 -7.14 13.14 6.92
N TYR A 106 -6.26 12.81 5.97
CA TYR A 106 -6.67 12.42 4.62
C TYR A 106 -7.32 11.03 4.61
N ASP A 107 -6.62 10.03 5.14
CA ASP A 107 -7.12 8.67 5.22
C ASP A 107 -6.38 7.91 6.33
N ARG A 108 -7.07 7.60 7.39
CA ARG A 108 -6.52 6.85 8.52
C ARG A 108 -5.99 5.47 8.11
N THR A 109 -6.61 4.83 7.12
CA THR A 109 -6.22 3.48 6.70
C THR A 109 -4.84 3.42 6.04
N MET A 110 -4.27 4.55 5.59
CA MET A 110 -2.90 4.60 5.11
C MET A 110 -1.88 4.22 6.18
N ILE A 111 -2.17 4.52 7.44
CA ILE A 111 -1.24 4.29 8.56
C ILE A 111 -1.66 3.08 9.38
N ALA A 112 -2.93 3.04 9.78
CA ALA A 112 -3.45 2.02 10.68
C ALA A 112 -3.78 0.70 9.97
N GLY A 113 -3.99 0.74 8.65
CA GLY A 113 -4.45 -0.42 7.89
C GLY A 113 -5.96 -0.61 7.98
N ASP A 114 -6.45 -1.54 7.20
CA ASP A 114 -7.87 -1.89 7.15
C ASP A 114 -8.03 -3.36 7.55
N PRO A 115 -8.66 -3.67 8.69
CA PRO A 115 -8.81 -5.05 9.15
C PRO A 115 -9.92 -5.82 8.44
N ARG A 116 -10.70 -5.16 7.58
CA ARG A 116 -11.81 -5.83 6.88
C ARG A 116 -11.31 -6.95 6.00
N ARG A 117 -11.92 -8.12 6.13
CA ARG A 117 -11.62 -9.31 5.35
C ARG A 117 -12.90 -10.02 4.96
N SER A 118 -12.84 -10.79 3.87
CA SER A 118 -13.94 -11.65 3.49
C SER A 118 -14.18 -12.73 4.55
N GLU A 119 -15.42 -12.93 4.92
CA GLU A 119 -15.79 -14.04 5.81
C GLU A 119 -15.54 -15.38 5.09
N PRO A 120 -15.08 -16.41 5.81
CA PRO A 120 -14.93 -17.73 5.23
C PRO A 120 -16.26 -18.31 4.75
N LYS A 121 -16.22 -18.96 3.59
CA LYS A 121 -17.38 -19.71 3.10
C LYS A 121 -17.74 -20.83 4.10
N LYS A 122 -19.02 -21.03 4.34
CA LYS A 122 -19.55 -22.09 5.21
C LYS A 122 -20.40 -23.06 4.39
N PHE A 123 -20.65 -24.22 4.95
CA PHE A 123 -21.53 -25.20 4.30
C PHE A 123 -22.98 -24.67 4.14
N GLY A 124 -23.70 -25.19 3.17
CA GLY A 124 -25.09 -24.83 2.93
C GLY A 124 -25.30 -23.64 2.00
N GLY A 125 -24.24 -23.16 1.33
CA GLY A 125 -24.36 -22.09 0.35
C GLY A 125 -23.04 -21.75 -0.34
N PRO A 126 -23.10 -20.90 -1.38
CA PRO A 126 -21.91 -20.53 -2.16
C PRO A 126 -21.00 -19.53 -1.46
N GLY A 127 -21.44 -18.89 -0.38
CA GLY A 127 -20.68 -17.86 0.33
C GLY A 127 -20.76 -17.98 1.84
N ALA A 128 -20.25 -16.96 2.52
CA ALA A 128 -20.21 -16.93 3.98
C ALA A 128 -21.63 -16.88 4.58
N ARG A 129 -22.50 -16.09 4.02
CA ARG A 129 -23.87 -15.85 4.47
C ARG A 129 -24.93 -16.24 3.46
N ALA A 130 -24.57 -16.30 2.18
CA ALA A 130 -25.49 -16.76 1.14
C ALA A 130 -25.82 -18.25 1.35
N ARG A 131 -27.08 -18.60 1.23
CA ARG A 131 -27.56 -19.97 1.39
C ARG A 131 -28.23 -20.44 0.11
N ASP A 132 -28.16 -21.73 -0.15
CA ASP A 132 -28.88 -22.33 -1.26
C ASP A 132 -30.38 -22.19 -1.04
N GLN A 133 -31.11 -21.98 -2.14
CA GLN A 133 -32.56 -21.87 -2.10
C GLN A 133 -33.17 -23.19 -1.63
N LYS A 134 -34.02 -23.12 -0.62
CA LYS A 134 -34.75 -24.28 -0.14
C LYS A 134 -36.05 -24.43 -0.93
N SER A 135 -36.35 -25.66 -1.34
CA SER A 135 -37.61 -26.01 -1.95
C SER A 135 -38.49 -26.72 -0.92
N TYR A 136 -39.71 -26.25 -0.76
CA TYR A 136 -40.70 -26.81 0.15
C TYR A 136 -41.76 -27.59 -0.64
N ARG A 137 -41.35 -28.67 -1.28
CA ARG A 137 -42.28 -29.60 -1.94
C ARG A 137 -42.26 -30.95 -1.27
#